data_c0030f95e9fbb5346a50969e0fd6d3ff
#
_entry.id   c0030f95e9fbb5346a50969e0fd6d3ff
#
_cell.length_a   1.000
_cell.length_b   1.000
_cell.length_c   1.000
_cell.angle_alpha   90.00
_cell.angle_beta   90.00
_cell.angle_gamma   90.00
#
_symmetry.space_group_name_H-M   'P 1'
#
loop_
_entity.id
_entity.type
_entity.pdbx_description
1 polymer ?
#
loop_
_entity_poly.entity_id
_entity_poly.type
_entity_poly.pdbx_seq_one_letter_code
_entity_poly.pdbx_strand_id
1 'polypeptide(L)'
;MKPEDYITREEKYGAHNYHPLPVVLRRGEGVFVWDVEGKRYFDFLSGYSALSQGHCHPKIVKALMEQAERLTLVSRAFHADILGEYMEFTCKFFGYDKLLPMNTGAEAVETALKLCRRWGYRRKGVAPERAKIVVCSENFHGRTITIISMSTDPSSYADFGPYTPGFIKIPYNNVDALAEALKDPDAV
;
A
#
# COMPACT_ATOMS: atom_id res chain seq x y z
N MET A 1 15.76 -26.97 -13.83
CA MET A 1 14.56 -27.22 -13.01
C MET A 1 13.35 -26.92 -13.88
N LYS A 2 12.36 -27.78 -13.86
CA LYS A 2 11.08 -27.58 -14.57
C LYS A 2 10.18 -26.62 -13.76
N PRO A 3 9.17 -26.00 -14.37
CA PRO A 3 8.22 -25.14 -13.64
C PRO A 3 7.62 -25.81 -12.39
N GLU A 4 7.26 -27.09 -12.51
CA GLU A 4 6.69 -27.89 -11.42
C GLU A 4 7.59 -27.98 -10.19
N ASP A 5 8.92 -28.02 -10.39
CA ASP A 5 9.88 -28.11 -9.28
C ASP A 5 9.85 -26.81 -8.41
N TYR A 6 9.65 -25.65 -9.05
CA TYR A 6 9.51 -24.37 -8.35
C TYR A 6 8.18 -24.29 -7.61
N ILE A 7 7.07 -24.62 -8.28
CA ILE A 7 5.72 -24.60 -7.73
C ILE A 7 5.63 -25.54 -6.53
N THR A 8 6.04 -26.79 -6.67
CA THR A 8 6.05 -27.79 -5.58
C THR A 8 6.85 -27.30 -4.37
N ARG A 9 7.98 -26.62 -4.62
CA ARG A 9 8.79 -26.06 -3.52
C ARG A 9 8.07 -24.91 -2.82
N GLU A 10 7.43 -24.00 -3.56
CA GLU A 10 6.66 -22.90 -3.02
C GLU A 10 5.45 -23.42 -2.24
N GLU A 11 4.69 -24.36 -2.78
CA GLU A 11 3.57 -25.03 -2.10
C GLU A 11 3.99 -25.73 -0.80
N LYS A 12 5.15 -26.39 -0.80
CA LYS A 12 5.63 -27.11 0.39
C LYS A 12 5.97 -26.18 1.55
N TYR A 13 6.50 -24.99 1.28
CA TYR A 13 7.06 -24.10 2.30
C TYR A 13 6.29 -22.78 2.45
N GLY A 14 5.39 -22.45 1.52
CA GLY A 14 4.54 -21.25 1.55
C GLY A 14 3.30 -21.44 2.41
N ALA A 15 2.68 -20.33 2.80
CA ALA A 15 1.50 -20.31 3.68
C ALA A 15 0.16 -20.45 2.93
N HIS A 16 0.15 -20.68 1.62
CA HIS A 16 -1.04 -20.85 0.75
C HIS A 16 -2.10 -19.73 0.87
N ASN A 17 -1.66 -18.53 1.17
CA ASN A 17 -2.54 -17.36 1.29
C ASN A 17 -2.92 -16.73 -0.07
N TYR A 18 -2.36 -17.25 -1.16
CA TYR A 18 -2.68 -16.93 -2.54
C TYR A 18 -2.81 -18.20 -3.39
N HIS A 19 -3.50 -18.07 -4.53
CA HIS A 19 -3.57 -19.10 -5.57
C HIS A 19 -2.93 -18.55 -6.85
N PRO A 20 -1.60 -18.57 -6.98
CA PRO A 20 -0.91 -18.04 -8.15
C PRO A 20 -1.26 -18.81 -9.42
N LEU A 21 -1.17 -18.14 -10.57
CA LEU A 21 -1.22 -18.83 -11.86
C LEU A 21 -0.02 -19.78 -11.99
N PRO A 22 -0.15 -20.93 -12.68
CA PRO A 22 0.92 -21.91 -12.80
C PRO A 22 2.01 -21.48 -13.81
N VAL A 23 2.54 -20.27 -13.59
CA VAL A 23 3.59 -19.66 -14.42
C VAL A 23 4.71 -19.20 -13.51
N VAL A 24 5.93 -19.66 -13.77
CA VAL A 24 7.12 -19.30 -12.97
C VAL A 24 7.93 -18.24 -13.71
N LEU A 25 7.75 -16.99 -13.35
CA LEU A 25 8.44 -15.87 -13.97
C LEU A 25 9.88 -15.77 -13.48
N ARG A 26 10.81 -15.47 -14.40
CA ARG A 26 12.25 -15.38 -14.12
C ARG A 26 12.86 -14.04 -14.51
N ARG A 27 12.36 -13.39 -15.55
CA ARG A 27 12.93 -12.17 -16.12
C ARG A 27 11.84 -11.17 -16.44
N GLY A 28 12.14 -9.89 -16.27
CA GLY A 28 11.31 -8.78 -16.71
C GLY A 28 12.12 -7.71 -17.43
N GLU A 29 11.55 -7.08 -18.45
CA GLU A 29 12.14 -5.96 -19.18
C GLU A 29 11.03 -5.11 -19.83
N GLY A 30 10.93 -3.86 -19.45
CA GLY A 30 9.85 -2.99 -19.91
C GLY A 30 8.48 -3.58 -19.59
N VAL A 31 7.66 -3.79 -20.61
CA VAL A 31 6.30 -4.35 -20.49
C VAL A 31 6.27 -5.87 -20.59
N PHE A 32 7.40 -6.53 -20.72
CA PHE A 32 7.49 -7.96 -20.93
C PHE A 32 8.04 -8.70 -19.72
N VAL A 33 7.55 -9.92 -19.52
CA VAL A 33 8.11 -10.90 -18.59
C VAL A 33 8.34 -12.23 -19.31
N TRP A 34 9.28 -13.01 -18.79
CA TRP A 34 9.61 -14.35 -19.31
C TRP A 34 9.54 -15.36 -18.18
N ASP A 35 8.99 -16.52 -18.47
CA ASP A 35 9.02 -17.64 -17.56
C ASP A 35 10.37 -18.38 -17.58
N VAL A 36 10.47 -19.43 -16.75
CA VAL A 36 11.69 -20.23 -16.63
C VAL A 36 11.98 -21.07 -17.86
N GLU A 37 11.03 -21.26 -18.76
CA GLU A 37 11.16 -21.95 -20.03
C GLU A 37 11.48 -20.99 -21.20
N GLY A 38 11.51 -19.68 -20.91
CA GLY A 38 11.83 -18.64 -21.89
C GLY A 38 10.64 -18.12 -22.70
N LYS A 39 9.43 -18.54 -22.38
CA LYS A 39 8.23 -18.00 -23.01
C LYS A 39 7.99 -16.57 -22.54
N ARG A 40 7.71 -15.68 -23.49
CA ARG A 40 7.46 -14.26 -23.26
C ARG A 40 5.96 -13.96 -23.11
N TYR A 41 5.64 -13.08 -22.16
CA TYR A 41 4.30 -12.57 -21.91
C TYR A 41 4.32 -11.05 -21.83
N PHE A 42 3.18 -10.41 -22.13
CA PHE A 42 2.93 -9.04 -21.70
C PHE A 42 2.52 -9.04 -20.24
N ASP A 43 3.07 -8.14 -19.46
CA ASP A 43 2.65 -7.91 -18.07
C ASP A 43 1.64 -6.76 -18.00
N PHE A 44 0.36 -7.10 -18.05
CA PHE A 44 -0.74 -6.15 -17.85
C PHE A 44 -1.12 -5.93 -16.37
N LEU A 45 -0.52 -6.71 -15.46
CA LEU A 45 -0.75 -6.57 -14.03
C LEU A 45 0.19 -5.53 -13.40
N SER A 46 1.44 -5.47 -13.87
CA SER A 46 2.49 -4.54 -13.43
C SER A 46 2.66 -4.46 -11.91
N GLY A 47 2.58 -5.62 -11.22
CA GLY A 47 2.62 -5.67 -9.74
C GLY A 47 1.49 -4.85 -9.09
N TYR A 48 0.29 -4.92 -9.63
CA TYR A 48 -0.87 -4.09 -9.26
C TYR A 48 -0.58 -2.59 -9.43
N SER A 49 -0.11 -2.21 -10.62
CA SER A 49 0.25 -0.83 -11.01
C SER A 49 1.45 -0.23 -10.28
N ALA A 50 2.28 -1.04 -9.64
CA ALA A 50 3.50 -0.58 -8.97
C ALA A 50 4.69 -0.37 -9.93
N LEU A 51 4.68 -1.02 -11.09
CA LEU A 51 5.75 -0.96 -12.11
C LEU A 51 5.41 0.00 -13.25
N SER A 52 5.06 1.24 -12.91
CA SER A 52 4.62 2.25 -13.89
C SER A 52 5.64 2.55 -15.00
N GLN A 53 6.94 2.36 -14.74
CA GLN A 53 8.02 2.54 -15.71
C GLN A 53 8.47 1.23 -16.36
N GLY A 54 7.76 0.13 -16.11
CA GLY A 54 8.10 -1.20 -16.57
C GLY A 54 9.18 -1.89 -15.74
N HIS A 55 9.41 -3.15 -16.06
CA HIS A 55 10.40 -3.99 -15.40
C HIS A 55 11.83 -3.52 -15.69
N CYS A 56 12.68 -3.52 -14.69
CA CYS A 56 14.11 -3.29 -14.79
C CYS A 56 14.48 -2.00 -15.56
N HIS A 57 13.74 -0.91 -15.35
CA HIS A 57 14.03 0.35 -16.01
C HIS A 57 15.47 0.79 -15.74
N PRO A 58 16.32 1.02 -16.77
CA PRO A 58 17.77 1.13 -16.59
C PRO A 58 18.20 2.29 -15.68
N LYS A 59 17.50 3.42 -15.71
CA LYS A 59 17.79 4.56 -14.82
C LYS A 59 17.47 4.25 -13.37
N ILE A 60 16.38 3.52 -13.11
CA ILE A 60 15.95 3.16 -11.74
C ILE A 60 16.92 2.12 -11.18
N VAL A 61 17.25 1.09 -11.95
CA VAL A 61 18.21 0.06 -11.55
C VAL A 61 19.58 0.67 -11.26
N LYS A 62 20.05 1.58 -12.13
CA LYS A 62 21.33 2.28 -11.92
C LYS A 62 21.32 3.09 -10.61
N ALA A 63 20.29 3.89 -10.35
CA ALA A 63 20.18 4.68 -9.13
C ALA A 63 20.14 3.80 -7.87
N LEU A 64 19.45 2.66 -7.92
CA LEU A 64 19.43 1.68 -6.85
C LEU A 64 20.82 1.12 -6.58
N MET A 65 21.55 0.70 -7.61
CA MET A 65 22.91 0.14 -7.47
C MET A 65 23.89 1.17 -6.90
N GLU A 66 23.92 2.37 -7.44
CA GLU A 66 24.77 3.47 -6.97
C GLU A 66 24.51 3.82 -5.50
N GLN A 67 23.25 3.86 -5.08
CA GLN A 67 22.92 4.13 -3.68
C GLN A 67 23.24 2.94 -2.77
N ALA A 68 23.02 1.71 -3.21
CA ALA A 68 23.31 0.51 -2.43
C ALA A 68 24.80 0.35 -2.14
N GLU A 69 25.68 0.77 -3.07
CA GLU A 69 27.14 0.78 -2.86
C GLU A 69 27.62 1.87 -1.89
N ARG A 70 26.82 2.92 -1.66
CA ARG A 70 27.16 4.03 -0.75
C ARG A 70 26.60 3.82 0.65
N LEU A 71 25.28 3.61 0.74
CA LEU A 71 24.56 3.51 2.01
C LEU A 71 23.19 2.86 1.80
N THR A 72 23.00 1.67 2.31
CA THR A 72 21.76 0.90 2.11
C THR A 72 20.65 1.24 3.10
N LEU A 73 21.00 1.59 4.35
CA LEU A 73 20.03 1.84 5.42
C LEU A 73 20.56 2.87 6.40
N VAL A 74 19.69 3.80 6.77
CA VAL A 74 19.93 4.79 7.85
C VAL A 74 18.75 4.80 8.80
N SER A 75 19.04 4.70 10.11
CA SER A 75 18.04 4.94 11.15
C SER A 75 17.55 6.39 11.11
N ARG A 76 16.24 6.59 11.37
CA ARG A 76 15.66 7.93 11.53
C ARG A 76 16.24 8.75 12.72
N ALA A 77 17.13 8.14 13.50
CA ALA A 77 17.94 8.86 14.48
C ALA A 77 18.99 9.79 13.83
N PHE A 78 19.27 9.59 12.54
CA PHE A 78 20.21 10.40 11.76
C PHE A 78 19.53 11.01 10.54
N HIS A 79 20.14 12.04 9.99
CA HIS A 79 19.80 12.57 8.68
C HIS A 79 20.50 11.75 7.58
N ALA A 80 19.86 11.64 6.42
CA ALA A 80 20.46 11.10 5.19
C ALA A 80 20.50 12.20 4.14
N ASP A 81 21.57 12.22 3.35
CA ASP A 81 21.77 13.22 2.30
C ASP A 81 20.65 13.24 1.26
N ILE A 82 20.23 12.06 0.79
CA ILE A 82 19.19 11.91 -0.25
C ILE A 82 17.76 12.15 0.24
N LEU A 83 17.48 11.97 1.53
CA LEU A 83 16.09 12.00 2.04
C LEU A 83 15.48 13.40 1.93
N GLY A 84 16.25 14.44 2.20
CA GLY A 84 15.80 15.84 2.10
C GLY A 84 15.43 16.20 0.66
N GLU A 85 16.26 15.84 -0.30
CA GLU A 85 16.01 16.04 -1.74
C GLU A 85 14.74 15.33 -2.21
N TYR A 86 14.55 14.08 -1.79
CA TYR A 86 13.36 13.30 -2.09
C TYR A 86 12.08 13.96 -1.54
N MET A 87 12.13 14.40 -0.28
CA MET A 87 10.98 15.08 0.35
C MET A 87 10.65 16.39 -0.34
N GLU A 88 11.64 17.22 -0.66
CA GLU A 88 11.46 18.47 -1.37
C GLU A 88 10.86 18.25 -2.76
N PHE A 89 11.44 17.35 -3.54
CA PHE A 89 10.93 17.00 -4.86
C PHE A 89 9.48 16.54 -4.79
N THR A 90 9.15 15.63 -3.89
CA THR A 90 7.82 15.04 -3.78
C THR A 90 6.78 16.08 -3.32
N CYS A 91 7.11 16.91 -2.34
CA CYS A 91 6.24 18.00 -1.90
C CYS A 91 5.94 18.98 -3.04
N LYS A 92 6.97 19.42 -3.78
CA LYS A 92 6.79 20.32 -4.93
C LYS A 92 5.98 19.68 -6.05
N PHE A 93 6.23 18.40 -6.34
CA PHE A 93 5.56 17.68 -7.43
C PHE A 93 4.06 17.49 -7.17
N PHE A 94 3.68 17.16 -5.95
CA PHE A 94 2.29 16.92 -5.57
C PHE A 94 1.57 18.15 -4.97
N GLY A 95 2.28 19.25 -4.70
CA GLY A 95 1.69 20.48 -4.16
C GLY A 95 1.36 20.39 -2.66
N TYR A 96 2.13 19.64 -1.87
CA TYR A 96 1.97 19.53 -0.42
C TYR A 96 3.13 20.16 0.34
N ASP A 97 2.86 20.64 1.55
CA ASP A 97 3.89 21.27 2.42
C ASP A 97 4.82 20.26 3.08
N LYS A 98 4.34 19.06 3.35
CA LYS A 98 5.05 18.04 4.14
C LYS A 98 4.82 16.64 3.60
N LEU A 99 5.85 15.81 3.71
CA LEU A 99 5.84 14.39 3.37
C LEU A 99 6.29 13.56 4.57
N LEU A 100 5.59 12.46 4.81
CA LEU A 100 6.00 11.42 5.76
C LEU A 100 6.05 10.07 5.04
N PRO A 101 7.24 9.62 4.60
CA PRO A 101 7.38 8.32 3.93
C PRO A 101 7.19 7.16 4.91
N MET A 102 6.54 6.09 4.43
CA MET A 102 6.35 4.83 5.13
C MET A 102 6.92 3.68 4.32
N ASN A 103 7.11 2.51 4.93
CA ASN A 103 7.70 1.35 4.26
C ASN A 103 6.69 0.65 3.33
N THR A 104 5.41 0.67 3.68
CA THR A 104 4.35 0.02 2.90
C THR A 104 3.12 0.90 2.78
N GLY A 105 2.24 0.59 1.81
CA GLY A 105 0.93 1.25 1.68
C GLY A 105 0.06 1.05 2.93
N ALA A 106 0.09 -0.13 3.53
CA ALA A 106 -0.64 -0.40 4.78
C ALA A 106 -0.17 0.51 5.92
N GLU A 107 1.15 0.68 6.11
CA GLU A 107 1.68 1.61 7.12
C GLU A 107 1.32 3.07 6.83
N ALA A 108 1.29 3.46 5.56
CA ALA A 108 0.86 4.80 5.16
C ALA A 108 -0.60 5.06 5.51
N VAL A 109 -1.49 4.10 5.23
CA VAL A 109 -2.91 4.17 5.59
C VAL A 109 -3.09 4.18 7.11
N GLU A 110 -2.46 3.28 7.86
CA GLU A 110 -2.51 3.25 9.33
C GLU A 110 -2.04 4.60 9.93
N THR A 111 -1.01 5.19 9.35
CA THR A 111 -0.49 6.50 9.79
C THR A 111 -1.48 7.62 9.46
N ALA A 112 -2.12 7.59 8.28
CA ALA A 112 -3.16 8.55 7.91
C ALA A 112 -4.36 8.47 8.86
N LEU A 113 -4.85 7.26 9.18
CA LEU A 113 -5.93 7.04 10.14
C LEU A 113 -5.60 7.61 11.53
N LYS A 114 -4.38 7.35 12.01
CA LYS A 114 -3.89 7.93 13.28
C LYS A 114 -3.84 9.46 13.23
N LEU A 115 -3.38 10.02 12.12
CA LEU A 115 -3.27 11.47 11.94
C LEU A 115 -4.66 12.12 11.93
N CYS A 116 -5.63 11.55 11.19
CA CYS A 116 -7.01 12.02 11.15
C CYS A 116 -7.64 12.01 12.54
N ARG A 117 -7.53 10.90 13.29
CA ARG A 117 -8.03 10.82 14.66
C ARG A 117 -7.38 11.85 15.58
N ARG A 118 -6.05 12.00 15.51
CA ARG A 118 -5.32 12.99 16.31
C ARG A 118 -5.76 14.43 15.99
N TRP A 119 -5.97 14.73 14.71
CA TRP A 119 -6.49 16.03 14.27
C TRP A 119 -7.90 16.26 14.82
N GLY A 120 -8.79 15.26 14.72
CA GLY A 120 -10.14 15.31 15.27
C GLY A 120 -10.17 15.66 16.75
N TYR A 121 -9.34 15.00 17.55
CA TYR A 121 -9.28 15.25 18.99
C TYR A 121 -8.60 16.58 19.34
N ARG A 122 -7.54 16.97 18.65
CA ARG A 122 -6.71 18.13 19.03
C ARG A 122 -7.10 19.43 18.36
N ARG A 123 -7.79 19.37 17.22
CA ARG A 123 -8.14 20.54 16.41
C ARG A 123 -9.64 20.70 16.22
N LYS A 124 -10.36 19.63 15.93
CA LYS A 124 -11.81 19.67 15.72
C LYS A 124 -12.59 19.64 17.04
N GLY A 125 -12.01 19.13 18.13
CA GLY A 125 -12.65 19.05 19.44
C GLY A 125 -13.56 17.85 19.61
N VAL A 126 -13.39 16.80 18.79
CA VAL A 126 -14.11 15.53 18.98
C VAL A 126 -13.76 14.93 20.32
N ALA A 127 -14.76 14.42 21.05
CA ALA A 127 -14.55 13.79 22.34
C ALA A 127 -13.65 12.54 22.23
N PRO A 128 -12.88 12.20 23.26
CA PRO A 128 -12.00 11.04 23.23
C PRO A 128 -12.72 9.77 22.76
N GLU A 129 -12.05 8.98 21.92
CA GLU A 129 -12.52 7.70 21.35
C GLU A 129 -13.74 7.77 20.44
N ARG A 130 -14.25 8.95 20.11
CA ARG A 130 -15.44 9.13 19.25
C ARG A 130 -15.12 9.42 17.79
N ALA A 131 -13.88 9.76 17.44
CA ALA A 131 -13.52 10.10 16.06
C ALA A 131 -13.87 8.99 15.08
N LYS A 132 -14.60 9.35 14.02
CA LYS A 132 -15.04 8.45 12.97
C LYS A 132 -14.42 8.85 11.64
N ILE A 133 -13.94 7.89 10.88
CA ILE A 133 -13.36 8.11 9.56
C ILE A 133 -14.31 7.56 8.51
N VAL A 134 -14.62 8.37 7.52
CA VAL A 134 -15.47 7.96 6.39
C VAL A 134 -14.63 7.21 5.38
N VAL A 135 -15.09 6.03 4.99
CA VAL A 135 -14.41 5.15 4.01
C VAL A 135 -15.38 4.65 2.97
N CYS A 136 -14.90 4.43 1.75
CA CYS A 136 -15.73 3.85 0.70
C CYS A 136 -15.86 2.33 0.86
N SER A 137 -17.01 1.77 0.48
CA SER A 137 -17.17 0.34 0.28
C SER A 137 -16.26 -0.17 -0.84
N GLU A 138 -15.99 -1.47 -0.86
CA GLU A 138 -15.15 -2.14 -1.87
C GLU A 138 -13.71 -1.59 -1.93
N ASN A 139 -13.25 -1.02 -0.81
CA ASN A 139 -11.88 -0.53 -0.70
C ASN A 139 -10.88 -1.67 -0.49
N PHE A 140 -9.63 -1.40 -0.89
CA PHE A 140 -8.48 -2.21 -0.49
C PHE A 140 -7.34 -1.28 -0.04
N HIS A 141 -7.00 -1.35 1.23
CA HIS A 141 -5.93 -0.54 1.84
C HIS A 141 -4.81 -1.39 2.48
N GLY A 142 -4.93 -2.71 2.43
CA GLY A 142 -4.00 -3.65 3.05
C GLY A 142 -4.72 -4.68 3.92
N ARG A 143 -3.98 -5.34 4.82
CA ARG A 143 -4.46 -6.52 5.57
C ARG A 143 -4.16 -6.47 7.07
N THR A 144 -3.87 -5.30 7.63
CA THR A 144 -3.76 -5.14 9.09
C THR A 144 -5.14 -5.10 9.74
N ILE A 145 -5.21 -5.36 11.04
CA ILE A 145 -6.49 -5.43 11.78
C ILE A 145 -7.32 -4.15 11.62
N THR A 146 -6.71 -2.96 11.74
CA THR A 146 -7.43 -1.70 11.55
C THR A 146 -7.93 -1.55 10.12
N ILE A 147 -7.11 -1.88 9.14
CA ILE A 147 -7.46 -1.77 7.72
C ILE A 147 -8.61 -2.71 7.35
N ILE A 148 -8.57 -3.98 7.76
CA ILE A 148 -9.66 -4.92 7.48
C ILE A 148 -10.95 -4.55 8.19
N SER A 149 -10.87 -3.81 9.31
CA SER A 149 -12.06 -3.31 10.03
C SER A 149 -12.89 -2.35 9.18
N MET A 150 -12.31 -1.68 8.20
CA MET A 150 -13.03 -0.82 7.27
C MET A 150 -13.33 -1.49 5.92
N SER A 151 -12.92 -2.75 5.71
CA SER A 151 -13.27 -3.51 4.50
C SER A 151 -14.75 -3.89 4.46
N THR A 152 -15.27 -4.06 3.25
CA THR A 152 -16.59 -4.66 2.97
C THR A 152 -16.47 -6.02 2.28
N ASP A 153 -15.25 -6.51 2.03
CA ASP A 153 -14.98 -7.82 1.46
C ASP A 153 -14.88 -8.88 2.57
N PRO A 154 -15.84 -9.82 2.67
CA PRO A 154 -15.82 -10.87 3.69
C PRO A 154 -14.54 -11.72 3.66
N SER A 155 -13.96 -11.94 2.49
CA SER A 155 -12.71 -12.73 2.37
C SER A 155 -11.52 -12.05 3.06
N SER A 156 -11.59 -10.74 3.23
CA SER A 156 -10.55 -9.93 3.87
C SER A 156 -10.71 -9.80 5.38
N TYR A 157 -11.95 -9.83 5.91
CA TYR A 157 -12.17 -9.52 7.33
C TYR A 157 -12.80 -10.66 8.15
N ALA A 158 -13.48 -11.65 7.51
CA ALA A 158 -14.15 -12.71 8.27
C ALA A 158 -13.16 -13.45 9.19
N ASP A 159 -13.61 -13.75 10.40
CA ASP A 159 -12.89 -14.52 11.43
C ASP A 159 -11.60 -13.86 12.00
N PHE A 160 -11.35 -12.57 11.69
CA PHE A 160 -10.20 -11.83 12.21
C PHE A 160 -10.52 -10.79 13.29
N GLY A 161 -11.75 -10.80 13.83
CA GLY A 161 -12.13 -9.91 14.93
C GLY A 161 -11.38 -10.18 16.26
N PRO A 162 -11.44 -9.26 17.24
CA PRO A 162 -12.27 -8.04 17.28
C PRO A 162 -11.75 -6.92 16.38
N TYR A 163 -12.69 -6.16 15.80
CA TYR A 163 -12.35 -5.11 14.83
C TYR A 163 -12.16 -3.75 15.49
N THR A 164 -11.32 -2.92 14.87
CA THR A 164 -11.14 -1.52 15.26
C THR A 164 -12.41 -0.71 14.93
N PRO A 165 -13.01 -0.01 15.90
CA PRO A 165 -14.20 0.81 15.69
C PRO A 165 -13.90 2.17 15.05
N GLY A 166 -14.96 2.92 14.71
CA GLY A 166 -14.86 4.31 14.27
C GLY A 166 -14.74 4.47 12.75
N PHE A 167 -15.44 3.65 11.98
CA PHE A 167 -15.53 3.78 10.52
C PHE A 167 -16.98 3.95 10.07
N ILE A 168 -17.25 4.95 9.21
CA ILE A 168 -18.50 5.14 8.48
C ILE A 168 -18.27 4.68 7.05
N LYS A 169 -18.93 3.58 6.64
CA LYS A 169 -18.78 3.01 5.30
C LYS A 169 -19.85 3.58 4.38
N ILE A 170 -19.45 4.14 3.26
CA ILE A 170 -20.34 4.72 2.24
C ILE A 170 -20.10 4.06 0.88
N PRO A 171 -21.10 4.05 -0.03
CA PRO A 171 -20.86 3.58 -1.40
C PRO A 171 -19.79 4.40 -2.11
N TYR A 172 -18.94 3.73 -2.91
CA TYR A 172 -17.96 4.42 -3.74
C TYR A 172 -18.64 5.36 -4.74
N ASN A 173 -18.03 6.50 -5.00
CA ASN A 173 -18.52 7.54 -5.93
C ASN A 173 -19.95 8.08 -5.61
N ASN A 174 -20.37 8.01 -4.35
CA ASN A 174 -21.66 8.57 -3.91
C ASN A 174 -21.42 9.83 -3.07
N VAL A 175 -21.53 11.01 -3.74
CA VAL A 175 -21.28 12.33 -3.12
C VAL A 175 -22.34 12.67 -2.09
N ASP A 176 -23.59 12.26 -2.30
CA ASP A 176 -24.69 12.51 -1.35
C ASP A 176 -24.49 11.73 -0.05
N ALA A 177 -24.07 10.45 -0.17
CA ALA A 177 -23.73 9.65 1.00
C ALA A 177 -22.53 10.23 1.77
N LEU A 178 -21.54 10.78 1.07
CA LEU A 178 -20.42 11.50 1.70
C LEU A 178 -20.91 12.75 2.43
N ALA A 179 -21.72 13.56 1.77
CA ALA A 179 -22.27 14.78 2.37
C ALA A 179 -23.12 14.48 3.63
N GLU A 180 -23.87 13.37 3.62
CA GLU A 180 -24.62 12.93 4.80
C GLU A 180 -23.70 12.44 5.92
N ALA A 181 -22.70 11.61 5.60
CA ALA A 181 -21.74 11.13 6.58
C ALA A 181 -20.94 12.26 7.26
N LEU A 182 -20.63 13.33 6.53
CA LEU A 182 -19.89 14.48 7.05
C LEU A 182 -20.73 15.40 7.95
N LYS A 183 -22.05 15.19 8.06
CA LYS A 183 -22.90 15.86 9.08
C LYS A 183 -22.66 15.29 10.48
N ASP A 184 -22.09 14.10 10.61
CA ASP A 184 -21.71 13.54 11.90
C ASP A 184 -20.62 14.43 12.54
N PRO A 185 -20.85 15.01 13.73
CA PRO A 185 -19.87 15.88 14.37
C PRO A 185 -18.56 15.18 14.71
N ASP A 186 -18.58 13.86 14.83
CA ASP A 186 -17.43 13.02 15.15
C ASP A 186 -16.65 12.58 13.88
N ALA A 187 -17.13 12.85 12.66
CA ALA A 187 -16.43 12.54 11.41
C ALA A 187 -15.15 13.38 11.27
N VAL A 188 -14.01 12.77 10.91
CA VAL A 188 -12.70 13.41 10.82
C VAL A 188 -11.96 13.02 9.54
#